data_cc25b62b1af02fd3c45363e8e4c9f6b8
#
_entry.id   cc25b62b1af02fd3c45363e8e4c9f6b8
#
_cell.length_a   1.000
_cell.length_b   1.000
_cell.length_c   1.000
_cell.angle_alpha   90.00
_cell.angle_beta   90.00
_cell.angle_gamma   90.00
#
_symmetry.space_group_name_H-M   'P 1'
#
loop_
_entity.id
_entity.type
_entity.pdbx_description
1 polymer ?
#
loop_
_entity_poly.entity_id
_entity_poly.type
_entity_poly.pdbx_seq_one_letter_code
_entity_poly.pdbx_strand_id
1 'polypeptide(L)'
;MGSFFCPYRKICVTLHPCKKNLDVEVQTLHIFNPEHDIALASNLANFTAPHAGRQLRSDLGFLPVLWADEADAVLVDNVEVAARSCQRLCRKMGKTPCRFVDKSQLGHLDIVRIEPWGWDLALRAMLKRNGVSEGLLPSDEQLERIRLLSHRRTSAQLLPLLQMDGTVGEAFECTTTEQVATLKERYGQVVVKAPWSSSGRGVRFDENVAWVANVIARQGSVMVEPYYNKVRDFGMEFESTASGIRFMGLSLFHTRKGAYTGNILATEQAKREQMGRYVSLDLLDAVCLQVVQRLDLDDYRGPFGLDMMVVKGDGGFLLHPCVEINLRRTMGHVALSLSPDDDELVRVMQISYDNRYKLSVRHKM
;
A
#
# COMPACT_ATOMS: atom_id res chain seq x y z
N MET A 1 -61.07 -20.74 65.32
CA MET A 1 -60.93 -19.28 65.01
C MET A 1 -59.47 -19.06 64.68
N GLY A 2 -59.17 -19.10 63.44
CA GLY A 2 -57.83 -18.97 62.92
C GLY A 2 -57.60 -17.57 62.30
N SER A 3 -56.57 -16.88 62.71
CA SER A 3 -56.14 -15.63 62.13
C SER A 3 -54.98 -15.93 61.21
N PHE A 4 -55.15 -15.60 59.92
CA PHE A 4 -54.10 -15.60 58.89
C PHE A 4 -53.28 -14.34 59.00
N PHE A 5 -51.98 -14.48 59.23
CA PHE A 5 -50.98 -13.44 59.02
C PHE A 5 -50.26 -13.65 57.67
N CYS A 6 -50.38 -12.68 56.78
CA CYS A 6 -49.61 -12.61 55.54
C CYS A 6 -48.54 -11.52 55.70
N PRO A 7 -47.23 -11.82 55.64
CA PRO A 7 -46.19 -10.78 55.56
C PRO A 7 -45.77 -10.54 54.12
N TYR A 8 -46.20 -9.43 53.53
CA TYR A 8 -45.65 -8.91 52.30
C TYR A 8 -44.22 -8.41 52.55
N ARG A 9 -43.22 -9.17 52.14
CA ARG A 9 -41.86 -8.68 51.93
C ARG A 9 -41.85 -7.85 50.65
N LYS A 10 -41.65 -6.54 50.75
CA LYS A 10 -41.26 -5.65 49.65
C LYS A 10 -39.86 -6.05 49.21
N ILE A 11 -39.73 -6.72 48.06
CA ILE A 11 -38.46 -6.88 47.37
C ILE A 11 -38.22 -5.57 46.63
N CYS A 12 -37.29 -4.77 47.16
CA CYS A 12 -36.78 -3.61 46.47
C CYS A 12 -35.81 -4.11 45.42
N VAL A 13 -36.27 -4.27 44.18
CA VAL A 13 -35.40 -4.55 43.01
C VAL A 13 -34.74 -3.24 42.62
N THR A 14 -33.52 -3.01 43.09
CA THR A 14 -32.63 -1.97 42.56
C THR A 14 -32.24 -2.38 41.16
N LEU A 15 -32.93 -1.84 40.17
CA LEU A 15 -32.50 -1.91 38.79
C LEU A 15 -31.22 -1.07 38.64
N HIS A 16 -30.07 -1.70 38.77
CA HIS A 16 -28.82 -1.17 38.23
C HIS A 16 -28.96 -1.19 36.70
N PRO A 17 -28.73 -0.09 36.02
CA PRO A 17 -28.65 -0.13 34.56
C PRO A 17 -27.38 -0.89 34.20
N CYS A 18 -27.53 -2.16 33.90
CA CYS A 18 -26.46 -2.95 33.30
C CYS A 18 -26.30 -2.46 31.85
N LYS A 19 -25.57 -1.36 31.68
CA LYS A 19 -24.93 -1.03 30.39
C LYS A 19 -23.78 -2.00 30.21
N LYS A 20 -24.04 -3.23 29.88
CA LYS A 20 -23.08 -4.05 29.13
C LYS A 20 -23.18 -3.56 27.67
N ASN A 21 -22.40 -2.55 27.32
CA ASN A 21 -21.90 -2.48 25.98
C ASN A 21 -21.15 -3.79 25.78
N LEU A 22 -21.67 -4.67 24.95
CA LEU A 22 -20.89 -5.77 24.39
C LEU A 22 -19.87 -5.09 23.51
N ASP A 23 -18.69 -4.80 24.08
CA ASP A 23 -17.53 -4.41 23.31
C ASP A 23 -17.23 -5.59 22.40
N VAL A 24 -17.50 -5.42 21.11
CA VAL A 24 -17.25 -6.49 20.13
C VAL A 24 -15.76 -6.46 19.85
N GLU A 25 -15.07 -7.50 20.27
CA GLU A 25 -13.64 -7.68 20.01
C GLU A 25 -13.39 -7.72 18.51
N VAL A 26 -12.39 -6.96 18.06
CA VAL A 26 -11.91 -6.91 16.69
C VAL A 26 -10.41 -7.23 16.70
N GLN A 27 -10.03 -8.37 16.14
CA GLN A 27 -8.64 -8.81 16.14
C GLN A 27 -7.76 -7.83 15.35
N THR A 28 -8.14 -7.50 14.11
CA THR A 28 -7.43 -6.52 13.31
C THR A 28 -8.42 -5.54 12.68
N LEU A 29 -8.16 -4.25 12.83
CA LEU A 29 -8.83 -3.21 12.08
C LEU A 29 -8.03 -2.88 10.83
N HIS A 30 -8.53 -3.27 9.67
CA HIS A 30 -7.91 -2.94 8.38
C HIS A 30 -8.44 -1.62 7.83
N ILE A 31 -7.55 -0.84 7.19
CA ILE A 31 -7.89 0.48 6.64
C ILE A 31 -7.28 0.64 5.25
N PHE A 32 -8.10 0.96 4.26
CA PHE A 32 -7.65 1.32 2.93
C PHE A 32 -7.54 2.85 2.81
N ASN A 33 -6.33 3.40 2.93
CA ASN A 33 -6.01 4.82 2.77
C ASN A 33 -5.02 5.03 1.60
N PRO A 34 -5.49 4.91 0.34
CA PRO A 34 -4.62 4.95 -0.86
C PRO A 34 -3.96 6.31 -1.11
N GLU A 35 -4.38 7.35 -0.40
CA GLU A 35 -3.78 8.68 -0.40
C GLU A 35 -2.51 8.81 0.47
N HIS A 36 -2.06 7.74 1.10
CA HIS A 36 -0.94 7.68 2.03
C HIS A 36 0.32 8.43 1.55
N ASP A 37 0.80 8.18 0.32
CA ASP A 37 2.02 8.83 -0.18
C ASP A 37 1.89 10.36 -0.25
N ILE A 38 0.69 10.86 -0.59
CA ILE A 38 0.43 12.30 -0.62
C ILE A 38 0.30 12.85 0.81
N ALA A 39 -0.20 12.07 1.75
CA ALA A 39 -0.23 12.42 3.16
C ALA A 39 1.19 12.52 3.73
N LEU A 40 2.09 11.60 3.38
CA LEU A 40 3.53 11.68 3.74
C LEU A 40 4.19 12.94 3.16
N ALA A 41 3.89 13.28 1.89
CA ALA A 41 4.41 14.50 1.26
C ALA A 41 3.93 15.77 1.97
N SER A 42 2.67 15.79 2.42
CA SER A 42 2.07 16.90 3.16
C SER A 42 2.58 17.01 4.60
N ASN A 43 2.78 15.87 5.26
CA ASN A 43 3.16 15.74 6.67
C ASN A 43 2.31 16.56 7.64
N LEU A 44 0.99 16.60 7.43
CA LEU A 44 0.04 17.36 8.23
C LEU A 44 -1.00 16.45 8.89
N ALA A 45 -1.24 16.61 10.19
CA ALA A 45 -2.25 15.87 10.95
C ALA A 45 -3.69 16.14 10.47
N ASN A 46 -3.93 17.30 9.86
CA ASN A 46 -5.22 17.72 9.31
C ASN A 46 -5.25 17.66 7.77
N PHE A 47 -4.35 16.86 7.17
CA PHE A 47 -4.32 16.69 5.72
C PHE A 47 -5.66 16.20 5.18
N THR A 48 -6.12 16.85 4.12
CA THR A 48 -7.29 16.42 3.36
C THR A 48 -6.86 16.01 1.96
N ALA A 49 -7.06 14.74 1.64
CA ALA A 49 -6.71 14.22 0.34
C ALA A 49 -7.47 14.91 -0.81
N PRO A 50 -6.88 15.03 -2.01
CA PRO A 50 -7.58 15.46 -3.21
C PRO A 50 -8.84 14.61 -3.48
N HIS A 51 -9.82 15.19 -4.17
CA HIS A 51 -11.10 14.53 -4.46
C HIS A 51 -10.93 13.12 -5.00
N ALA A 52 -10.03 12.90 -5.99
CA ALA A 52 -9.79 11.59 -6.58
C ALA A 52 -9.30 10.54 -5.57
N GLY A 53 -8.45 10.92 -4.60
CA GLY A 53 -7.98 10.02 -3.54
C GLY A 53 -9.11 9.65 -2.58
N ARG A 54 -9.91 10.63 -2.15
CA ARG A 54 -11.09 10.39 -1.30
C ARG A 54 -12.12 9.50 -2.00
N GLN A 55 -12.36 9.75 -3.30
CA GLN A 55 -13.26 8.93 -4.10
C GLN A 55 -12.76 7.49 -4.23
N LEU A 56 -11.45 7.30 -4.48
CA LEU A 56 -10.84 5.97 -4.54
C LEU A 56 -10.99 5.22 -3.22
N ARG A 57 -10.74 5.89 -2.07
CA ARG A 57 -10.93 5.31 -0.74
C ARG A 57 -12.40 4.93 -0.50
N SER A 58 -13.33 5.83 -0.84
CA SER A 58 -14.76 5.58 -0.65
C SER A 58 -15.28 4.42 -1.51
N ASP A 59 -14.86 4.34 -2.77
CA ASP A 59 -15.34 3.33 -3.72
C ASP A 59 -14.72 1.94 -3.49
N LEU A 60 -13.45 1.88 -3.06
CA LEU A 60 -12.67 0.65 -2.92
C LEU A 60 -12.26 0.36 -1.47
N GLY A 61 -12.81 1.06 -0.49
CA GLY A 61 -12.50 0.87 0.94
C GLY A 61 -12.73 -0.54 1.46
N PHE A 62 -13.52 -1.34 0.76
CA PHE A 62 -13.76 -2.74 1.08
C PHE A 62 -12.61 -3.70 0.70
N LEU A 63 -11.58 -3.25 -0.04
CA LEU A 63 -10.50 -4.12 -0.53
C LEU A 63 -9.83 -4.97 0.56
N PRO A 64 -9.63 -4.48 1.79
CA PRO A 64 -9.03 -5.30 2.84
C PRO A 64 -9.75 -6.62 3.13
N VAL A 65 -11.02 -6.76 2.78
CA VAL A 65 -11.74 -8.04 2.91
C VAL A 65 -11.03 -9.20 2.19
N LEU A 66 -10.18 -8.89 1.20
CA LEU A 66 -9.46 -9.90 0.44
C LEU A 66 -8.41 -10.67 1.26
N TRP A 67 -7.87 -10.05 2.31
CA TRP A 67 -6.86 -10.64 3.19
C TRP A 67 -7.27 -10.65 4.69
N ALA A 68 -8.38 -10.01 5.04
CA ALA A 68 -8.92 -10.01 6.39
C ALA A 68 -9.52 -11.38 6.75
N ASP A 69 -9.44 -11.71 8.03
CA ASP A 69 -10.07 -12.89 8.63
C ASP A 69 -11.49 -12.56 9.16
N GLU A 70 -12.27 -13.58 9.54
CA GLU A 70 -13.65 -13.39 10.01
C GLU A 70 -13.76 -12.54 11.29
N ALA A 71 -12.76 -12.61 12.16
CA ALA A 71 -12.69 -11.85 13.41
C ALA A 71 -12.22 -10.40 13.22
N ASP A 72 -11.81 -10.03 12.01
CA ASP A 72 -11.33 -8.71 11.67
C ASP A 72 -12.47 -7.75 11.32
N ALA A 73 -12.13 -6.46 11.26
CA ALA A 73 -13.01 -5.43 10.73
C ALA A 73 -12.30 -4.57 9.67
N VAL A 74 -13.07 -4.03 8.74
CA VAL A 74 -12.60 -3.08 7.74
C VAL A 74 -13.27 -1.73 7.96
N LEU A 75 -12.45 -0.69 8.15
CA LEU A 75 -12.94 0.69 8.24
C LEU A 75 -13.31 1.20 6.85
N VAL A 76 -14.53 1.68 6.70
CA VAL A 76 -15.07 2.22 5.45
C VAL A 76 -15.79 3.54 5.67
N ASP A 77 -15.97 4.31 4.61
CA ASP A 77 -16.72 5.59 4.70
C ASP A 77 -18.24 5.34 4.80
N ASN A 78 -18.74 4.22 4.24
CA ASN A 78 -20.15 3.82 4.31
C ASN A 78 -20.28 2.29 4.28
N VAL A 79 -20.79 1.74 5.37
CA VAL A 79 -20.90 0.28 5.59
C VAL A 79 -21.80 -0.41 4.54
N GLU A 80 -22.95 0.17 4.23
CA GLU A 80 -23.88 -0.43 3.28
C GLU A 80 -23.33 -0.44 1.85
N VAL A 81 -22.66 0.65 1.45
CA VAL A 81 -22.02 0.74 0.13
C VAL A 81 -20.90 -0.25 0.00
N ALA A 82 -20.05 -0.37 1.02
CA ALA A 82 -18.95 -1.33 1.05
C ALA A 82 -19.47 -2.78 0.99
N ALA A 83 -20.47 -3.13 1.81
CA ALA A 83 -21.08 -4.45 1.81
C ALA A 83 -21.63 -4.85 0.44
N ARG A 84 -22.38 -3.95 -0.22
CA ARG A 84 -22.89 -4.18 -1.58
C ARG A 84 -21.76 -4.32 -2.62
N SER A 85 -20.73 -3.48 -2.51
CA SER A 85 -19.62 -3.48 -3.46
C SER A 85 -18.77 -4.75 -3.35
N CYS A 86 -18.51 -5.25 -2.14
CA CYS A 86 -17.70 -6.45 -1.93
C CYS A 86 -18.47 -7.75 -2.21
N GLN A 87 -19.82 -7.77 -2.11
CA GLN A 87 -20.63 -8.99 -2.19
C GLN A 87 -20.33 -9.81 -3.46
N ARG A 88 -20.19 -9.16 -4.62
CA ARG A 88 -19.88 -9.85 -5.88
C ARG A 88 -18.48 -10.45 -5.87
N LEU A 89 -17.52 -9.75 -5.29
CA LEU A 89 -16.13 -10.18 -5.21
C LEU A 89 -16.01 -11.37 -4.24
N CYS A 90 -16.53 -11.24 -3.03
CA CYS A 90 -16.54 -12.30 -2.01
C CYS A 90 -17.22 -13.57 -2.54
N ARG A 91 -18.37 -13.44 -3.23
CA ARG A 91 -19.05 -14.60 -3.83
C ARG A 91 -18.18 -15.32 -4.87
N LYS A 92 -17.44 -14.58 -5.70
CA LYS A 92 -16.52 -15.16 -6.70
C LYS A 92 -15.33 -15.88 -6.06
N MET A 93 -14.93 -15.46 -4.87
CA MET A 93 -13.80 -16.02 -4.14
C MET A 93 -14.20 -17.08 -3.11
N GLY A 94 -15.49 -17.33 -2.92
CA GLY A 94 -15.96 -18.23 -1.86
C GLY A 94 -15.63 -17.73 -0.44
N LYS A 95 -15.39 -16.41 -0.27
CA LYS A 95 -15.06 -15.80 1.02
C LYS A 95 -16.31 -15.24 1.71
N THR A 96 -16.39 -15.45 3.02
CA THR A 96 -17.29 -14.69 3.88
C THR A 96 -16.66 -13.32 4.15
N PRO A 97 -17.35 -12.19 3.90
CA PRO A 97 -16.80 -10.89 4.23
C PRO A 97 -16.69 -10.74 5.76
N CYS A 98 -15.58 -10.20 6.23
CA CYS A 98 -15.46 -9.74 7.60
C CYS A 98 -16.36 -8.51 7.86
N ARG A 99 -16.39 -8.03 9.07
CA ARG A 99 -17.21 -6.90 9.49
C ARG A 99 -16.76 -5.59 8.85
N PHE A 100 -17.69 -4.78 8.33
CA PHE A 100 -17.46 -3.39 7.99
C PHE A 100 -17.87 -2.47 9.14
N VAL A 101 -17.05 -1.47 9.41
CA VAL A 101 -17.31 -0.44 10.42
C VAL A 101 -17.04 0.94 9.86
N ASP A 102 -17.71 1.96 10.37
CA ASP A 102 -17.44 3.36 10.04
C ASP A 102 -16.76 4.10 11.22
N LYS A 103 -16.38 5.35 10.99
CA LYS A 103 -15.66 6.15 12.00
C LYS A 103 -16.42 6.35 13.30
N SER A 104 -17.76 6.37 13.26
CA SER A 104 -18.59 6.60 14.46
C SER A 104 -18.56 5.43 15.42
N GLN A 105 -18.19 4.24 14.93
CA GLN A 105 -18.15 3.01 15.71
C GLN A 105 -16.79 2.78 16.38
N LEU A 106 -15.70 3.45 15.93
CA LEU A 106 -14.33 3.17 16.35
C LEU A 106 -14.11 3.23 17.86
N GLY A 107 -14.68 4.23 18.55
CA GLY A 107 -14.55 4.37 20.01
C GLY A 107 -15.33 3.35 20.84
N HIS A 108 -16.10 2.46 20.18
CA HIS A 108 -16.91 1.39 20.82
C HIS A 108 -16.40 -0.01 20.47
N LEU A 109 -15.27 -0.12 19.79
CA LEU A 109 -14.67 -1.41 19.44
C LEU A 109 -13.50 -1.71 20.36
N ASP A 110 -13.40 -2.95 20.78
CA ASP A 110 -12.20 -3.48 21.43
C ASP A 110 -11.24 -4.00 20.35
N ILE A 111 -10.33 -3.12 19.90
CA ILE A 111 -9.41 -3.37 18.82
C ILE A 111 -8.10 -3.90 19.39
N VAL A 112 -7.62 -5.05 18.91
CA VAL A 112 -6.34 -5.62 19.31
C VAL A 112 -5.19 -5.06 18.46
N ARG A 113 -5.40 -4.89 17.14
CA ARG A 113 -4.36 -4.43 16.20
C ARG A 113 -4.96 -3.59 15.08
N ILE A 114 -4.15 -2.70 14.49
CA ILE A 114 -4.55 -1.88 13.36
C ILE A 114 -3.56 -2.09 12.21
N GLU A 115 -4.08 -2.45 11.05
CA GLU A 115 -3.31 -2.62 9.80
C GLU A 115 -3.86 -1.72 8.70
N PRO A 116 -3.32 -0.51 8.53
CA PRO A 116 -3.68 0.35 7.43
C PRO A 116 -2.98 -0.05 6.14
N TRP A 117 -3.43 0.53 5.02
CA TRP A 117 -2.67 0.53 3.76
C TRP A 117 -1.27 1.10 3.95
N GLY A 118 -1.16 2.21 4.67
CA GLY A 118 0.08 2.78 5.15
C GLY A 118 -0.16 3.75 6.32
N TRP A 119 0.79 3.83 7.25
CA TRP A 119 0.74 4.73 8.39
C TRP A 119 1.22 6.13 8.03
N ASP A 120 0.41 7.14 8.32
CA ASP A 120 0.74 8.55 8.19
C ASP A 120 0.13 9.38 9.34
N LEU A 121 0.59 10.62 9.45
CA LEU A 121 0.19 11.53 10.53
C LEU A 121 -1.32 11.84 10.50
N ALA A 122 -1.91 11.96 9.30
CA ALA A 122 -3.33 12.26 9.15
C ALA A 122 -4.22 11.08 9.56
N LEU A 123 -3.82 9.87 9.20
CA LEU A 123 -4.52 8.64 9.60
C LEU A 123 -4.50 8.49 11.12
N ARG A 124 -3.31 8.60 11.75
CA ARG A 124 -3.18 8.54 13.21
C ARG A 124 -4.07 9.55 13.90
N ALA A 125 -4.02 10.80 13.44
CA ALA A 125 -4.83 11.88 14.00
C ALA A 125 -6.35 11.64 13.83
N MET A 126 -6.76 11.05 12.72
CA MET A 126 -8.15 10.65 12.48
C MET A 126 -8.59 9.56 13.45
N LEU A 127 -7.80 8.51 13.64
CA LEU A 127 -8.10 7.41 14.56
C LEU A 127 -8.19 7.91 16.01
N LYS A 128 -7.23 8.72 16.46
CA LYS A 128 -7.24 9.33 17.80
C LYS A 128 -8.50 10.16 18.03
N ARG A 129 -8.90 11.01 17.08
CA ARG A 129 -10.12 11.83 17.18
C ARG A 129 -11.42 11.02 17.26
N ASN A 130 -11.41 9.77 16.77
CA ASN A 130 -12.56 8.87 16.79
C ASN A 130 -12.46 7.84 17.93
N GLY A 131 -11.65 8.08 18.95
CA GLY A 131 -11.66 7.32 20.20
C GLY A 131 -10.83 6.03 20.19
N VAL A 132 -9.98 5.81 19.18
CA VAL A 132 -9.04 4.69 19.18
C VAL A 132 -7.97 4.92 20.24
N SER A 133 -7.65 3.86 21.03
CA SER A 133 -6.64 3.91 22.07
C SER A 133 -5.26 4.31 21.54
N GLU A 134 -4.60 5.24 22.24
CA GLU A 134 -3.25 5.69 21.85
C GLU A 134 -2.21 4.58 21.86
N GLY A 135 -2.38 3.56 22.69
CA GLY A 135 -1.48 2.41 22.76
C GLY A 135 -1.48 1.54 21.48
N LEU A 136 -2.46 1.71 20.60
CA LEU A 136 -2.53 1.04 19.30
C LEU A 136 -1.98 1.88 18.15
N LEU A 137 -1.62 3.14 18.42
CA LEU A 137 -1.20 4.09 17.41
C LEU A 137 0.32 4.25 17.41
N PRO A 138 0.95 4.43 16.24
CA PRO A 138 2.39 4.66 16.18
C PRO A 138 2.77 5.98 16.86
N SER A 139 3.96 6.03 17.46
CA SER A 139 4.54 7.24 18.05
C SER A 139 4.92 8.26 16.96
N ASP A 140 5.29 9.49 17.37
CA ASP A 140 5.80 10.51 16.45
C ASP A 140 7.09 10.04 15.77
N GLU A 141 7.98 9.40 16.54
CA GLU A 141 9.25 8.87 16.03
C GLU A 141 9.02 7.76 15.00
N GLN A 142 8.08 6.87 15.27
CA GLN A 142 7.72 5.81 14.32
C GLN A 142 7.13 6.37 13.01
N LEU A 143 6.26 7.37 13.08
CA LEU A 143 5.70 8.01 11.89
C LEU A 143 6.76 8.78 11.09
N GLU A 144 7.65 9.50 11.76
CA GLU A 144 8.76 10.19 11.09
C GLU A 144 9.70 9.17 10.43
N ARG A 145 9.97 8.05 11.10
CA ARG A 145 10.77 6.96 10.53
C ARG A 145 10.13 6.37 9.27
N ILE A 146 8.83 6.06 9.31
CA ILE A 146 8.07 5.59 8.15
C ILE A 146 8.16 6.60 7.01
N ARG A 147 8.01 7.88 7.31
CA ARG A 147 8.11 8.96 6.33
C ARG A 147 9.50 9.05 5.70
N LEU A 148 10.55 8.97 6.49
CA LEU A 148 11.94 8.98 6.01
C LEU A 148 12.25 7.76 5.15
N LEU A 149 11.87 6.57 5.57
CA LEU A 149 12.06 5.34 4.80
C LEU A 149 11.23 5.31 3.51
N SER A 150 10.08 5.97 3.48
CA SER A 150 9.24 6.12 2.27
C SER A 150 9.76 7.16 1.29
N HIS A 151 10.80 7.94 1.64
CA HIS A 151 11.44 8.86 0.72
C HIS A 151 12.19 8.08 -0.37
N ARG A 152 12.09 8.48 -1.64
CA ARG A 152 12.76 7.79 -2.75
C ARG A 152 14.29 7.71 -2.64
N ARG A 153 14.92 8.49 -1.73
CA ARG A 153 16.35 8.30 -1.42
C ARG A 153 16.66 6.90 -0.89
N THR A 154 15.72 6.28 -0.17
CA THR A 154 15.89 4.90 0.33
C THR A 154 16.07 3.93 -0.84
N SER A 155 15.29 4.10 -1.91
CA SER A 155 15.48 3.32 -3.15
C SER A 155 16.83 3.60 -3.79
N ALA A 156 17.26 4.86 -3.85
CA ALA A 156 18.56 5.25 -4.41
C ALA A 156 19.74 4.70 -3.58
N GLN A 157 19.58 4.59 -2.27
CA GLN A 157 20.59 3.99 -1.37
C GLN A 157 20.64 2.47 -1.48
N LEU A 158 19.49 1.81 -1.69
CA LEU A 158 19.42 0.36 -1.87
C LEU A 158 19.94 -0.07 -3.25
N LEU A 159 19.70 0.71 -4.29
CA LEU A 159 19.98 0.36 -5.68
C LEU A 159 21.41 -0.11 -5.93
N PRO A 160 22.49 0.56 -5.44
CA PRO A 160 23.88 0.08 -5.61
C PRO A 160 24.14 -1.29 -4.94
N LEU A 161 23.41 -1.62 -3.87
CA LEU A 161 23.55 -2.89 -3.15
C LEU A 161 22.88 -4.07 -3.89
N LEU A 162 22.00 -3.75 -4.83
CA LEU A 162 21.30 -4.73 -5.67
C LEU A 162 21.95 -4.91 -7.05
N GLN A 163 23.01 -4.16 -7.35
CA GLN A 163 23.68 -4.25 -8.65
C GLN A 163 24.53 -5.50 -8.75
N MET A 164 24.38 -6.21 -9.87
CA MET A 164 25.13 -7.36 -10.27
C MET A 164 25.07 -7.53 -11.79
N ASP A 165 25.76 -8.52 -12.36
CA ASP A 165 25.70 -8.79 -13.79
C ASP A 165 24.26 -8.96 -14.27
N GLY A 166 23.89 -8.26 -15.34
CA GLY A 166 22.52 -8.25 -15.87
C GLY A 166 21.61 -7.18 -15.27
N THR A 167 22.10 -6.37 -14.31
CA THR A 167 21.35 -5.25 -13.75
C THR A 167 21.85 -3.89 -14.27
N VAL A 168 20.99 -2.88 -14.13
CA VAL A 168 21.29 -1.47 -14.44
C VAL A 168 20.48 -0.58 -13.49
N GLY A 169 20.92 0.64 -13.30
CA GLY A 169 20.17 1.66 -12.57
C GLY A 169 21.09 2.61 -11.83
N GLU A 170 20.78 3.88 -11.89
CA GLU A 170 21.38 4.96 -11.11
C GLU A 170 20.30 5.93 -10.68
N ALA A 171 20.39 6.44 -9.46
CA ALA A 171 19.46 7.41 -8.91
C ALA A 171 20.20 8.40 -8.01
N PHE A 172 19.90 9.67 -8.16
CA PHE A 172 20.59 10.76 -7.49
C PHE A 172 19.59 11.68 -6.80
N GLU A 173 19.88 12.05 -5.55
CA GLU A 173 19.13 13.09 -4.86
C GLU A 173 19.72 14.45 -5.18
N CYS A 174 18.88 15.39 -5.61
CA CYS A 174 19.26 16.76 -5.93
C CYS A 174 18.48 17.74 -5.06
N THR A 175 19.20 18.68 -4.45
CA THR A 175 18.63 19.74 -3.60
C THR A 175 18.61 21.10 -4.31
N THR A 176 19.19 21.20 -5.51
CA THR A 176 19.17 22.40 -6.34
C THR A 176 18.86 22.09 -7.81
N THR A 177 18.41 23.09 -8.55
CA THR A 177 18.12 22.97 -9.99
C THR A 177 19.38 22.79 -10.83
N GLU A 178 20.52 23.33 -10.38
CA GLU A 178 21.84 23.24 -11.02
C GLU A 178 22.33 21.77 -11.00
N GLN A 179 22.14 21.06 -9.87
CA GLN A 179 22.46 19.63 -9.79
C GLN A 179 21.66 18.80 -10.81
N VAL A 180 20.37 19.13 -10.98
CA VAL A 180 19.52 18.48 -12.00
C VAL A 180 20.03 18.76 -13.41
N ALA A 181 20.43 20.02 -13.71
CA ALA A 181 20.97 20.39 -15.00
C ALA A 181 22.29 19.65 -15.30
N THR A 182 23.20 19.53 -14.33
CA THR A 182 24.45 18.78 -14.45
C THR A 182 24.20 17.30 -14.78
N LEU A 183 23.26 16.66 -14.11
CA LEU A 183 22.92 15.27 -14.39
C LEU A 183 22.31 15.09 -15.79
N LYS A 184 21.52 16.07 -16.23
CA LYS A 184 21.01 16.07 -17.58
C LYS A 184 22.11 16.24 -18.64
N GLU A 185 23.06 17.12 -18.43
CA GLU A 185 24.24 17.26 -19.33
C GLU A 185 24.99 15.92 -19.42
N ARG A 186 25.12 15.21 -18.28
CA ARG A 186 25.81 13.92 -18.20
C ARG A 186 25.09 12.80 -18.95
N TYR A 187 23.75 12.68 -18.76
CA TYR A 187 22.97 11.52 -19.25
C TYR A 187 22.12 11.82 -20.49
N GLY A 188 22.02 13.07 -20.92
CA GLY A 188 21.18 13.53 -22.03
C GLY A 188 19.71 13.60 -21.63
N GLN A 189 19.06 12.47 -21.39
CA GLN A 189 17.68 12.39 -20.91
C GLN A 189 17.62 11.87 -19.49
N VAL A 190 16.83 12.54 -18.65
CA VAL A 190 16.63 12.16 -17.25
C VAL A 190 15.15 12.13 -16.90
N VAL A 191 14.83 11.37 -15.87
CA VAL A 191 13.52 11.34 -15.20
C VAL A 191 13.67 12.01 -13.85
N VAL A 192 12.86 13.03 -13.59
CA VAL A 192 12.84 13.73 -12.30
C VAL A 192 11.60 13.32 -11.52
N LYS A 193 11.79 12.92 -10.26
CA LYS A 193 10.73 12.38 -9.39
C LYS A 193 10.66 13.20 -8.10
N ALA A 194 9.44 13.53 -7.66
CA ALA A 194 9.24 14.08 -6.32
C ALA A 194 9.54 13.00 -5.26
N PRO A 195 10.11 13.35 -4.09
CA PRO A 195 10.47 12.41 -3.03
C PRO A 195 9.31 11.54 -2.55
N TRP A 196 8.15 12.13 -2.36
CA TRP A 196 6.90 11.44 -2.02
C TRP A 196 5.84 11.77 -3.06
N SER A 197 5.40 10.77 -3.78
CA SER A 197 4.30 10.89 -4.75
C SER A 197 3.76 9.51 -5.11
N SER A 198 2.57 9.46 -5.67
CA SER A 198 1.95 8.21 -6.11
C SER A 198 1.39 8.31 -7.52
N SER A 199 1.21 7.13 -8.14
CA SER A 199 0.51 6.98 -9.42
C SER A 199 1.09 7.85 -10.55
N GLY A 200 2.41 8.03 -10.59
CA GLY A 200 3.13 8.77 -11.63
C GLY A 200 2.92 10.30 -11.63
N ARG A 201 2.16 10.84 -10.68
CA ARG A 201 1.86 12.29 -10.65
C ARG A 201 3.07 13.16 -10.31
N GLY A 202 4.02 12.61 -9.57
CA GLY A 202 5.26 13.27 -9.17
C GLY A 202 6.44 12.91 -10.08
N VAL A 203 6.22 12.44 -11.30
CA VAL A 203 7.28 12.05 -12.24
C VAL A 203 7.23 12.96 -13.47
N ARG A 204 8.38 13.45 -13.90
CA ARG A 204 8.54 14.30 -15.09
C ARG A 204 9.65 13.75 -15.98
N PHE A 205 9.39 13.78 -17.27
CA PHE A 205 10.32 13.38 -18.34
C PHE A 205 10.84 14.59 -19.12
N ASP A 206 10.37 15.79 -18.73
CA ASP A 206 10.67 17.07 -19.35
C ASP A 206 11.30 18.04 -18.32
N GLU A 207 11.90 19.10 -18.84
CA GLU A 207 12.60 20.12 -18.08
C GLU A 207 11.65 21.20 -17.55
N ASN A 208 10.74 20.84 -16.72
CA ASN A 208 9.99 21.88 -16.03
C ASN A 208 10.76 22.39 -14.80
N VAL A 209 11.75 23.30 -15.05
CA VAL A 209 12.59 23.86 -13.97
C VAL A 209 11.74 24.50 -12.87
N ALA A 210 10.63 25.16 -13.21
CA ALA A 210 9.74 25.75 -12.22
C ALA A 210 9.06 24.68 -11.35
N TRP A 211 8.70 23.54 -11.94
CA TRP A 211 8.16 22.42 -11.17
C TRP A 211 9.23 21.82 -10.25
N VAL A 212 10.46 21.62 -10.75
CA VAL A 212 11.59 21.11 -9.94
C VAL A 212 11.85 22.02 -8.76
N ALA A 213 12.00 23.35 -8.99
CA ALA A 213 12.22 24.32 -7.92
C ALA A 213 11.09 24.31 -6.88
N ASN A 214 9.83 24.18 -7.31
CA ASN A 214 8.68 24.11 -6.41
C ASN A 214 8.67 22.81 -5.58
N VAL A 215 9.07 21.66 -6.14
CA VAL A 215 9.18 20.41 -5.39
C VAL A 215 10.31 20.51 -4.36
N ILE A 216 11.48 21.01 -4.76
CA ILE A 216 12.61 21.23 -3.83
C ILE A 216 12.18 22.15 -2.67
N ALA A 217 11.53 23.26 -2.97
CA ALA A 217 11.05 24.19 -1.93
C ALA A 217 10.05 23.56 -0.95
N ARG A 218 9.23 22.61 -1.41
CA ARG A 218 8.18 21.96 -0.58
C ARG A 218 8.62 20.67 0.10
N GLN A 219 9.46 19.89 -0.57
CA GLN A 219 9.82 18.53 -0.12
C GLN A 219 11.34 18.39 0.16
N GLY A 220 12.12 19.44 -0.04
CA GLY A 220 13.55 19.50 0.27
C GLY A 220 14.47 19.04 -0.86
N SER A 221 14.03 18.15 -1.74
CA SER A 221 14.83 17.58 -2.84
C SER A 221 13.95 17.08 -3.98
N VAL A 222 14.60 16.63 -5.05
CA VAL A 222 14.04 15.76 -6.09
C VAL A 222 14.99 14.58 -6.32
N MET A 223 14.47 13.48 -6.82
CA MET A 223 15.28 12.36 -7.30
C MET A 223 15.43 12.45 -8.81
N VAL A 224 16.63 12.21 -9.31
CA VAL A 224 16.96 12.24 -10.74
C VAL A 224 17.54 10.89 -11.15
N GLU A 225 17.03 10.32 -12.22
CA GLU A 225 17.50 9.06 -12.79
C GLU A 225 17.77 9.24 -14.28
N PRO A 226 18.75 8.53 -14.88
CA PRO A 226 18.85 8.42 -16.31
C PRO A 226 17.55 7.90 -16.93
N TYR A 227 17.20 8.35 -18.12
CA TYR A 227 16.07 7.79 -18.84
C TYR A 227 16.43 6.40 -19.41
N TYR A 228 15.72 5.38 -19.00
CA TYR A 228 15.90 4.02 -19.49
C TYR A 228 14.81 3.65 -20.50
N ASN A 229 15.20 2.90 -21.55
CA ASN A 229 14.26 2.38 -22.54
C ASN A 229 13.45 1.21 -21.94
N LYS A 230 12.44 1.57 -21.17
CA LYS A 230 11.61 0.62 -20.43
C LYS A 230 10.83 -0.31 -21.34
N VAL A 231 10.90 -1.61 -21.07
CA VAL A 231 10.17 -2.68 -21.76
C VAL A 231 8.98 -3.16 -20.93
N ARG A 232 9.19 -3.31 -19.60
CA ARG A 232 8.16 -3.85 -18.71
C ARG A 232 8.32 -3.34 -17.30
N ASP A 233 7.21 -2.96 -16.67
CA ASP A 233 7.11 -2.74 -15.23
C ASP A 233 6.68 -4.03 -14.53
N PHE A 234 7.22 -4.29 -13.34
CA PHE A 234 6.77 -5.31 -12.42
C PHE A 234 7.23 -4.96 -11.00
N GLY A 235 6.76 -5.69 -10.01
CA GLY A 235 7.19 -5.52 -8.62
C GLY A 235 7.45 -6.85 -7.93
N MET A 236 8.15 -6.78 -6.83
CA MET A 236 8.24 -7.81 -5.82
C MET A 236 7.53 -7.31 -4.56
N GLU A 237 6.63 -8.13 -4.04
CA GLU A 237 5.90 -7.81 -2.82
C GLU A 237 6.53 -8.54 -1.64
N PHE A 238 6.65 -7.83 -0.52
CA PHE A 238 7.31 -8.30 0.70
C PHE A 238 6.48 -7.96 1.93
N GLU A 239 6.86 -8.60 3.04
CA GLU A 239 6.40 -8.25 4.38
C GLU A 239 7.59 -8.18 5.34
N SER A 240 7.70 -7.08 6.09
CA SER A 240 8.63 -6.97 7.21
C SER A 240 7.96 -7.51 8.48
N THR A 241 8.61 -8.48 9.10
CA THR A 241 8.13 -9.16 10.32
C THR A 241 9.19 -9.05 11.43
N ALA A 242 8.86 -9.49 12.63
CA ALA A 242 9.83 -9.57 13.72
C ALA A 242 11.00 -10.52 13.42
N SER A 243 10.81 -11.51 12.53
CA SER A 243 11.85 -12.47 12.12
C SER A 243 12.63 -12.06 10.86
N GLY A 244 12.34 -10.89 10.30
CA GLY A 244 12.97 -10.36 9.09
C GLY A 244 12.02 -10.14 7.93
N ILE A 245 12.57 -9.87 6.76
CA ILE A 245 11.83 -9.61 5.53
C ILE A 245 11.48 -10.93 4.86
N ARG A 246 10.22 -11.08 4.46
CA ARG A 246 9.67 -12.23 3.74
C ARG A 246 9.19 -11.81 2.35
N PHE A 247 9.61 -12.54 1.32
CA PHE A 247 9.07 -12.39 -0.03
C PHE A 247 7.66 -12.99 -0.09
N MET A 248 6.72 -12.24 -0.68
CA MET A 248 5.31 -12.61 -0.80
C MET A 248 4.93 -13.04 -2.22
N GLY A 249 5.63 -12.57 -3.24
CA GLY A 249 5.38 -12.94 -4.63
C GLY A 249 5.66 -11.83 -5.63
N LEU A 250 5.71 -12.20 -6.91
CA LEU A 250 5.82 -11.27 -8.03
C LEU A 250 4.48 -10.57 -8.30
N SER A 251 4.57 -9.31 -8.63
CA SER A 251 3.45 -8.45 -9.07
C SER A 251 3.70 -7.98 -10.50
N LEU A 252 3.05 -8.61 -11.48
CA LEU A 252 3.15 -8.21 -12.88
C LEU A 252 2.04 -7.21 -13.19
N PHE A 253 2.39 -5.94 -13.32
CA PHE A 253 1.39 -4.89 -13.54
C PHE A 253 1.59 -4.19 -14.88
N HIS A 254 0.56 -3.45 -15.27
CA HIS A 254 0.54 -2.65 -16.48
C HIS A 254 0.37 -1.18 -16.14
N THR A 255 1.13 -0.36 -16.84
CA THR A 255 0.98 1.10 -16.79
C THR A 255 0.60 1.64 -18.17
N ARG A 256 -0.17 2.72 -18.19
CA ARG A 256 -0.47 3.49 -19.40
C ARG A 256 -0.13 4.94 -19.14
N LYS A 257 0.82 5.50 -19.89
CA LYS A 257 1.34 6.86 -19.65
C LYS A 257 1.79 7.09 -18.20
N GLY A 258 2.44 6.08 -17.60
CA GLY A 258 2.91 6.13 -16.22
C GLY A 258 1.83 5.89 -15.14
N ALA A 259 0.55 5.80 -15.51
CA ALA A 259 -0.53 5.49 -14.58
C ALA A 259 -0.78 3.97 -14.50
N TYR A 260 -0.91 3.44 -13.30
CA TYR A 260 -1.30 2.05 -13.05
C TYR A 260 -2.66 1.75 -13.67
N THR A 261 -2.78 0.61 -14.35
CA THR A 261 -4.04 0.17 -14.99
C THR A 261 -4.52 -1.20 -14.53
N GLY A 262 -3.66 -2.03 -13.95
CA GLY A 262 -4.04 -3.34 -13.45
C GLY A 262 -2.89 -4.31 -13.31
N ASN A 263 -3.19 -5.51 -12.78
CA ASN A 263 -2.24 -6.60 -12.57
C ASN A 263 -2.66 -7.86 -13.31
N ILE A 264 -1.67 -8.68 -13.67
CA ILE A 264 -1.86 -10.06 -14.06
C ILE A 264 -2.06 -10.89 -12.79
N LEU A 265 -3.12 -11.68 -12.77
CA LEU A 265 -3.44 -12.65 -11.73
C LEU A 265 -3.09 -14.04 -12.26
N ALA A 266 -2.06 -14.64 -11.73
CA ALA A 266 -1.56 -15.96 -12.09
C ALA A 266 -0.80 -16.55 -10.91
N THR A 267 -0.49 -17.84 -10.94
CA THR A 267 0.39 -18.46 -9.94
C THR A 267 1.78 -17.82 -9.99
N GLU A 268 2.53 -18.00 -8.93
CA GLU A 268 3.92 -17.50 -8.88
C GLU A 268 4.77 -18.12 -10.00
N GLN A 269 4.60 -19.42 -10.28
CA GLN A 269 5.29 -20.11 -11.35
C GLN A 269 4.98 -19.47 -12.72
N ALA A 270 3.71 -19.29 -13.06
CA ALA A 270 3.31 -18.69 -14.34
C ALA A 270 3.81 -17.25 -14.51
N LYS A 271 3.89 -16.46 -13.40
CA LYS A 271 4.49 -15.12 -13.41
C LYS A 271 6.00 -15.18 -13.65
N ARG A 272 6.70 -16.10 -13.00
CA ARG A 272 8.15 -16.33 -13.18
C ARG A 272 8.47 -16.73 -14.62
N GLU A 273 7.72 -17.64 -15.22
CA GLU A 273 7.85 -18.04 -16.62
C GLU A 273 7.68 -16.85 -17.59
N GLN A 274 6.72 -15.94 -17.30
CA GLN A 274 6.59 -14.73 -18.08
C GLN A 274 7.81 -13.81 -17.95
N MET A 275 8.40 -13.69 -16.76
CA MET A 275 9.59 -12.87 -16.53
C MET A 275 10.84 -13.51 -17.13
N GLY A 276 10.95 -14.83 -17.16
CA GLY A 276 12.05 -15.59 -17.78
C GLY A 276 12.26 -15.32 -19.28
N ARG A 277 11.28 -14.67 -19.94
CA ARG A 277 11.44 -14.20 -21.33
C ARG A 277 12.32 -12.97 -21.47
N TYR A 278 12.58 -12.28 -20.36
CA TYR A 278 13.33 -11.03 -20.32
C TYR A 278 14.64 -11.16 -19.54
N VAL A 279 14.57 -11.75 -18.37
CA VAL A 279 15.71 -11.88 -17.44
C VAL A 279 15.78 -13.31 -16.90
N SER A 280 16.97 -13.79 -16.54
CA SER A 280 17.09 -15.12 -15.93
C SER A 280 16.37 -15.17 -14.59
N LEU A 281 15.82 -16.33 -14.26
CA LEU A 281 15.17 -16.55 -12.96
C LEU A 281 16.17 -16.51 -11.81
N ASP A 282 17.41 -16.95 -12.06
CA ASP A 282 18.50 -16.87 -11.09
C ASP A 282 18.83 -15.42 -10.73
N LEU A 283 18.78 -14.50 -11.70
CA LEU A 283 18.95 -13.07 -11.44
C LEU A 283 17.83 -12.52 -10.57
N LEU A 284 16.58 -12.89 -10.85
CA LEU A 284 15.43 -12.47 -10.02
C LEU A 284 15.57 -12.99 -8.59
N ASP A 285 15.98 -14.24 -8.40
CA ASP A 285 16.19 -14.84 -7.09
C ASP A 285 17.36 -14.20 -6.34
N ALA A 286 18.47 -13.93 -7.03
CA ALA A 286 19.60 -13.23 -6.45
C ALA A 286 19.24 -11.82 -5.99
N VAL A 287 18.49 -11.05 -6.79
CA VAL A 287 18.02 -9.72 -6.40
C VAL A 287 17.05 -9.81 -5.21
N CYS A 288 16.10 -10.76 -5.23
CA CYS A 288 15.19 -10.98 -4.11
C CYS A 288 15.95 -11.27 -2.81
N LEU A 289 16.95 -12.16 -2.87
CA LEU A 289 17.81 -12.49 -1.73
C LEU A 289 18.58 -11.27 -1.22
N GLN A 290 19.14 -10.44 -2.12
CA GLN A 290 19.83 -9.21 -1.73
C GLN A 290 18.88 -8.22 -1.05
N VAL A 291 17.62 -8.06 -1.53
CA VAL A 291 16.62 -7.23 -0.87
C VAL A 291 16.40 -7.71 0.56
N VAL A 292 16.18 -9.02 0.76
CA VAL A 292 15.94 -9.61 2.08
C VAL A 292 17.12 -9.39 3.02
N GLN A 293 18.36 -9.45 2.50
CA GLN A 293 19.59 -9.37 3.30
C GLN A 293 20.09 -7.94 3.53
N ARG A 294 19.82 -6.99 2.63
CA ARG A 294 20.45 -5.67 2.61
C ARG A 294 19.51 -4.52 2.94
N LEU A 295 18.19 -4.72 2.74
CA LEU A 295 17.23 -3.66 3.05
C LEU A 295 17.02 -3.61 4.57
N ASP A 296 17.42 -2.51 5.16
CA ASP A 296 17.16 -2.21 6.56
C ASP A 296 15.92 -1.30 6.65
N LEU A 297 14.88 -1.80 7.28
CA LEU A 297 13.63 -1.08 7.52
C LEU A 297 13.47 -0.70 8.99
N ASP A 298 14.51 -0.83 9.79
CA ASP A 298 14.48 -0.57 11.24
C ASP A 298 13.31 -1.31 11.92
N ASP A 299 12.48 -0.55 12.64
CA ASP A 299 11.31 -1.07 13.35
C ASP A 299 10.03 -1.13 12.50
N TYR A 300 10.09 -0.80 11.20
CA TYR A 300 8.91 -0.94 10.36
C TYR A 300 8.45 -2.40 10.30
N ARG A 301 7.18 -2.64 10.59
CA ARG A 301 6.52 -3.95 10.46
C ARG A 301 5.29 -3.78 9.60
N GLY A 302 5.18 -4.62 8.60
CA GLY A 302 4.06 -4.61 7.66
C GLY A 302 4.46 -4.88 6.22
N PRO A 303 3.48 -4.84 5.29
CA PRO A 303 3.70 -5.08 3.87
C PRO A 303 4.44 -3.91 3.21
N PHE A 304 5.29 -4.24 2.24
CA PHE A 304 5.90 -3.26 1.34
C PHE A 304 6.12 -3.85 -0.04
N GLY A 305 6.17 -2.99 -1.05
CA GLY A 305 6.44 -3.40 -2.44
C GLY A 305 7.70 -2.73 -2.96
N LEU A 306 8.42 -3.43 -3.84
CA LEU A 306 9.57 -2.93 -4.56
C LEU A 306 9.24 -2.92 -6.05
N ASP A 307 9.09 -1.73 -6.63
CA ASP A 307 8.88 -1.57 -8.06
C ASP A 307 10.20 -1.74 -8.81
N MET A 308 10.15 -2.51 -9.87
CA MET A 308 11.25 -2.86 -10.75
C MET A 308 10.87 -2.63 -12.21
N MET A 309 11.84 -2.58 -13.10
CA MET A 309 11.57 -2.57 -14.53
C MET A 309 12.61 -3.36 -15.32
N VAL A 310 12.14 -3.96 -16.40
CA VAL A 310 13.01 -4.47 -17.46
C VAL A 310 13.24 -3.36 -18.46
N VAL A 311 14.49 -3.17 -18.84
CA VAL A 311 14.92 -2.18 -19.84
C VAL A 311 15.64 -2.85 -21.00
N LYS A 312 15.62 -2.21 -22.16
CA LYS A 312 16.38 -2.66 -23.33
C LYS A 312 17.78 -2.02 -23.29
N GLY A 313 18.80 -2.86 -23.22
CA GLY A 313 20.20 -2.50 -23.40
C GLY A 313 20.72 -2.92 -24.79
N ASP A 314 21.99 -2.62 -25.09
CA ASP A 314 22.62 -2.90 -26.39
C ASP A 314 22.76 -4.40 -26.68
N GLY A 315 22.95 -5.21 -25.63
CA GLY A 315 23.14 -6.66 -25.73
C GLY A 315 21.92 -7.51 -25.35
N GLY A 316 20.76 -6.89 -25.11
CA GLY A 316 19.57 -7.61 -24.66
C GLY A 316 18.78 -6.85 -23.61
N PHE A 317 18.11 -7.58 -22.70
CA PHE A 317 17.37 -6.98 -21.61
C PHE A 317 18.23 -6.92 -20.34
N LEU A 318 18.05 -5.86 -19.59
CA LEU A 318 18.65 -5.63 -18.27
C LEU A 318 17.55 -5.40 -17.24
N LEU A 319 17.82 -5.77 -15.99
CA LEU A 319 16.94 -5.54 -14.86
C LEU A 319 17.32 -4.25 -14.13
N HIS A 320 16.39 -3.30 -13.99
CA HIS A 320 16.52 -2.22 -13.01
C HIS A 320 15.87 -2.70 -11.69
N PRO A 321 16.68 -3.07 -10.69
CA PRO A 321 16.20 -3.85 -9.54
C PRO A 321 15.52 -3.05 -8.46
N CYS A 322 15.52 -1.71 -8.53
CA CYS A 322 14.89 -0.85 -7.54
C CYS A 322 14.52 0.51 -8.13
N VAL A 323 13.30 0.65 -8.63
CA VAL A 323 12.75 1.91 -9.15
C VAL A 323 12.13 2.73 -8.01
N GLU A 324 11.43 2.03 -7.09
CA GLU A 324 10.76 2.65 -5.96
C GLU A 324 10.45 1.62 -4.86
N ILE A 325 10.68 1.98 -3.60
CA ILE A 325 10.17 1.24 -2.45
C ILE A 325 8.86 1.88 -2.02
N ASN A 326 7.81 1.07 -1.97
CA ASN A 326 6.49 1.44 -1.50
C ASN A 326 6.29 0.88 -0.09
N LEU A 327 6.62 1.66 0.97
CA LEU A 327 6.59 1.21 2.37
C LEU A 327 5.15 1.19 2.91
N ARG A 328 4.33 0.42 2.25
CA ARG A 328 2.90 0.24 2.48
C ARG A 328 2.39 -0.97 1.73
N ARG A 329 1.14 -1.34 1.97
CA ARG A 329 0.46 -2.28 1.07
C ARG A 329 0.34 -1.68 -0.34
N THR A 330 0.39 -2.50 -1.37
CA THR A 330 0.34 -2.09 -2.78
C THR A 330 -0.80 -2.80 -3.51
N MET A 331 -1.10 -2.37 -4.73
CA MET A 331 -2.01 -3.11 -5.61
C MET A 331 -1.45 -4.47 -6.02
N GLY A 332 -0.14 -4.68 -5.88
CA GLY A 332 0.49 -5.98 -6.03
C GLY A 332 0.04 -6.97 -4.96
N HIS A 333 0.00 -6.55 -3.69
CA HIS A 333 -0.55 -7.39 -2.61
C HIS A 333 -2.02 -7.74 -2.83
N VAL A 334 -2.83 -6.79 -3.36
CA VAL A 334 -4.22 -7.07 -3.75
C VAL A 334 -4.26 -8.12 -4.86
N ALA A 335 -3.36 -8.02 -5.84
CA ALA A 335 -3.27 -9.00 -6.93
C ALA A 335 -2.86 -10.38 -6.41
N LEU A 336 -1.92 -10.47 -5.47
CA LEU A 336 -1.53 -11.74 -4.85
C LEU A 336 -2.74 -12.40 -4.15
N SER A 337 -3.55 -11.63 -3.41
CA SER A 337 -4.76 -12.16 -2.75
C SER A 337 -5.85 -12.61 -3.71
N LEU A 338 -5.80 -12.21 -4.98
CA LEU A 338 -6.75 -12.57 -6.04
C LEU A 338 -6.20 -13.59 -7.05
N SER A 339 -4.89 -13.90 -6.94
CA SER A 339 -4.24 -14.84 -7.85
C SER A 339 -4.81 -16.25 -7.67
N PRO A 340 -5.00 -17.01 -8.77
CA PRO A 340 -5.45 -18.39 -8.70
C PRO A 340 -4.32 -19.32 -8.22
N ASP A 341 -4.70 -20.51 -7.78
CA ASP A 341 -3.77 -21.61 -7.45
C ASP A 341 -3.55 -22.56 -8.65
N ASP A 342 -4.16 -22.27 -9.80
CA ASP A 342 -4.14 -23.06 -11.02
C ASP A 342 -3.29 -22.35 -12.09
N ASP A 343 -2.25 -23.00 -12.58
CA ASP A 343 -1.28 -22.46 -13.56
C ASP A 343 -1.89 -22.14 -14.92
N GLU A 344 -2.97 -22.83 -15.30
CA GLU A 344 -3.68 -22.58 -16.57
C GLU A 344 -4.58 -21.33 -16.50
N LEU A 345 -4.90 -20.88 -15.28
CA LEU A 345 -5.80 -19.75 -15.07
C LEU A 345 -5.03 -18.42 -15.02
N VAL A 346 -5.04 -17.69 -16.12
CA VAL A 346 -4.53 -16.31 -16.16
C VAL A 346 -5.69 -15.32 -16.27
N ARG A 347 -5.76 -14.40 -15.30
CA ARG A 347 -6.77 -13.34 -15.24
C ARG A 347 -6.08 -11.97 -15.21
N VAL A 348 -6.87 -10.92 -15.39
CA VAL A 348 -6.40 -9.54 -15.26
C VAL A 348 -7.30 -8.80 -14.28
N MET A 349 -6.67 -8.23 -13.26
CA MET A 349 -7.29 -7.26 -12.37
C MET A 349 -7.14 -5.87 -12.96
N GLN A 350 -8.22 -5.10 -13.01
CA GLN A 350 -8.23 -3.72 -13.50
C GLN A 350 -8.98 -2.81 -12.54
N ILE A 351 -8.42 -1.61 -12.34
CA ILE A 351 -9.13 -0.48 -11.73
C ILE A 351 -9.58 0.43 -12.88
N SER A 352 -10.88 0.66 -12.99
CA SER A 352 -11.47 1.57 -13.95
C SER A 352 -12.26 2.67 -13.26
N TYR A 353 -12.34 3.83 -13.89
CA TYR A 353 -13.14 4.96 -13.41
C TYR A 353 -14.27 5.27 -14.40
N ASP A 354 -15.50 5.27 -13.90
CA ASP A 354 -16.70 5.67 -14.59
C ASP A 354 -17.64 6.26 -13.52
N ASN A 355 -17.50 7.56 -13.27
CA ASN A 355 -18.08 8.29 -12.15
C ASN A 355 -17.74 7.72 -10.76
N ARG A 356 -17.23 6.50 -10.67
CA ARG A 356 -16.68 5.84 -9.48
C ARG A 356 -15.61 4.85 -9.87
N TYR A 357 -14.71 4.55 -8.93
CA TYR A 357 -13.71 3.51 -9.11
C TYR A 357 -14.34 2.12 -8.97
N LYS A 358 -13.95 1.22 -9.85
CA LYS A 358 -14.42 -0.17 -9.86
C LYS A 358 -13.24 -1.11 -10.02
N LEU A 359 -13.17 -2.12 -9.16
CA LEU A 359 -12.28 -3.27 -9.34
C LEU A 359 -13.00 -4.30 -10.21
N SER A 360 -12.35 -4.77 -11.25
CA SER A 360 -12.84 -5.87 -12.09
C SER A 360 -11.77 -6.94 -12.28
N VAL A 361 -12.19 -8.19 -12.32
CA VAL A 361 -11.35 -9.35 -12.63
C VAL A 361 -11.93 -10.03 -13.86
N ARG A 362 -11.10 -10.18 -14.91
CA ARG A 362 -11.49 -10.80 -16.19
C ARG A 362 -10.50 -11.88 -16.55
N HIS A 363 -10.94 -12.89 -17.29
CA HIS A 363 -10.02 -13.83 -17.93
C HIS A 363 -9.15 -13.06 -18.96
N LYS A 364 -7.87 -13.42 -19.03
CA LYS A 364 -7.00 -12.95 -20.11
C LYS A 364 -7.42 -13.73 -21.35
N MET A 365 -7.93 -13.03 -22.36
CA MET A 365 -8.19 -13.62 -23.69
C MET A 365 -6.86 -13.89 -24.40
#